data_7d0f7370fbdb128ff92af21a2f2ccf78
#
_entry.id   7d0f7370fbdb128ff92af21a2f2ccf78
#
_cell.length_a   1.000
_cell.length_b   1.000
_cell.length_c   1.000
_cell.angle_alpha   90.00
_cell.angle_beta   90.00
_cell.angle_gamma   90.00
#
_symmetry.space_group_name_H-M   'P 1'
#
loop_
_entity.id
_entity.type
_entity.pdbx_description
1 polymer ?
#
loop_
_entity_poly.entity_id
_entity_poly.type
_entity_poly.pdbx_seq_one_letter_code
_entity_poly.pdbx_strand_id
1 'polypeptide(L)'
;MQDRLSRSPGLRPPWELLRELLPLRSSIAVRRFAGHAVHATQLERPLRIVHVTDLHVGRVTPMRVQFEAAALANAAKPDLIALTGDFVCHGQRYLDELRDVLVRFEGPVYATLGNHDHWSGSREIRQVLRKANIEVLDNAHTVVEIAGQKVQIVGVDDAYTGHADVKKAVRGLHHDLPAIALSHIAEEAESLWEHGVPLVLSGHTHAGQVTVAGLNEMIFGRMIGHRYVHGLYGTRQTGPPSGAVYVGAGIGAAVMPLRVGQRAKREVTIFELGLPPGSIDEEHGEQLGHAGRPPTARKQAQRAAKVVRNQEKRERAANRTRRK
;
A
#
# COMPACT_ATOMS: atom_id res chain seq x y z
N MET A 1 -57.49 -14.99 28.65
CA MET A 1 -56.43 -15.55 29.49
C MET A 1 -55.61 -16.44 28.57
N GLN A 2 -54.60 -15.87 27.91
CA GLN A 2 -53.74 -16.59 26.97
C GLN A 2 -52.31 -16.59 27.49
N ASP A 3 -51.78 -17.79 27.54
CA ASP A 3 -50.46 -18.19 28.03
C ASP A 3 -49.33 -17.41 27.36
N ARG A 4 -48.49 -16.78 28.19
CA ARG A 4 -47.15 -16.32 27.79
C ARG A 4 -46.19 -17.48 28.11
N LEU A 5 -45.92 -18.31 27.13
CA LEU A 5 -44.81 -19.26 27.18
C LEU A 5 -43.48 -18.47 27.15
N SER A 6 -42.78 -18.48 28.27
CA SER A 6 -41.41 -18.02 28.45
C SER A 6 -40.49 -18.80 27.52
N ARG A 7 -39.91 -18.13 26.52
CA ARG A 7 -38.78 -18.66 25.76
C ARG A 7 -37.56 -18.66 26.67
N SER A 8 -37.08 -19.78 27.09
CA SER A 8 -35.76 -19.98 27.70
C SER A 8 -34.68 -19.41 26.75
N PRO A 9 -33.65 -18.70 27.27
CA PRO A 9 -32.53 -18.27 26.42
C PRO A 9 -31.82 -19.50 25.92
N GLY A 10 -31.89 -19.76 24.61
CA GLY A 10 -31.24 -20.86 23.96
C GLY A 10 -29.75 -20.83 24.25
N LEU A 11 -29.23 -21.98 24.72
CA LEU A 11 -27.80 -22.20 24.93
C LEU A 11 -27.07 -21.87 23.61
N ARG A 12 -26.15 -20.89 23.64
CA ARG A 12 -25.27 -20.60 22.55
C ARG A 12 -24.47 -21.86 22.18
N PRO A 13 -24.33 -22.20 20.90
CA PRO A 13 -23.62 -23.40 20.50
C PRO A 13 -22.14 -23.31 20.94
N PRO A 14 -21.52 -24.41 21.32
CA PRO A 14 -20.17 -24.49 21.89
C PRO A 14 -19.09 -23.79 21.04
N TRP A 15 -19.29 -23.70 19.72
CA TRP A 15 -18.37 -23.04 18.81
C TRP A 15 -18.43 -21.49 18.90
N GLU A 16 -19.55 -20.89 19.37
CA GLU A 16 -19.61 -19.45 19.65
C GLU A 16 -18.82 -19.08 20.90
N LEU A 17 -18.88 -19.92 21.94
CA LEU A 17 -18.06 -19.79 23.15
C LEU A 17 -16.57 -19.97 22.89
N LEU A 18 -16.20 -20.92 22.02
CA LEU A 18 -14.82 -21.11 21.56
C LEU A 18 -14.31 -19.92 20.77
N ARG A 19 -15.19 -19.19 20.05
CA ARG A 19 -14.83 -18.00 19.29
C ARG A 19 -14.55 -16.77 20.20
N GLU A 20 -15.18 -16.71 21.37
CA GLU A 20 -14.92 -15.66 22.39
C GLU A 20 -13.69 -15.99 23.25
N LEU A 21 -13.35 -17.27 23.43
CA LEU A 21 -12.23 -17.72 24.27
C LEU A 21 -10.89 -17.84 23.52
N LEU A 22 -10.93 -17.97 22.20
CA LEU A 22 -9.73 -17.86 21.36
C LEU A 22 -9.66 -16.43 20.83
N PRO A 23 -8.70 -15.60 21.29
CA PRO A 23 -8.41 -14.37 20.59
C PRO A 23 -8.03 -14.80 19.18
N LEU A 24 -8.91 -14.52 18.20
CA LEU A 24 -8.60 -14.66 16.78
C LEU A 24 -7.39 -13.78 16.57
N ARG A 25 -6.19 -14.36 16.59
CA ARG A 25 -4.97 -13.64 16.24
C ARG A 25 -5.24 -13.05 14.88
N SER A 26 -5.19 -11.73 14.79
CA SER A 26 -5.31 -11.01 13.53
C SER A 26 -4.49 -11.73 12.47
N SER A 27 -5.08 -11.96 11.31
CA SER A 27 -4.34 -12.50 10.17
C SER A 27 -3.39 -11.46 9.57
N ILE A 28 -3.43 -10.23 10.09
CA ILE A 28 -2.67 -9.07 9.65
C ILE A 28 -1.62 -8.76 10.71
N ALA A 29 -0.36 -8.70 10.31
CA ALA A 29 0.73 -8.24 11.16
C ALA A 29 0.71 -6.71 11.22
N VAL A 30 1.02 -6.15 12.38
CA VAL A 30 1.30 -4.71 12.52
C VAL A 30 2.80 -4.59 12.72
N ARG A 31 3.49 -3.92 11.77
CA ARG A 31 4.94 -3.69 11.82
C ARG A 31 5.22 -2.24 12.12
N ARG A 32 6.31 -1.96 12.82
CA ARG A 32 6.68 -0.61 13.22
C ARG A 32 8.15 -0.34 12.93
N PHE A 33 8.42 0.83 12.33
CA PHE A 33 9.75 1.28 11.95
C PHE A 33 9.94 2.76 12.30
N ALA A 34 11.16 3.13 12.64
CA ALA A 34 11.56 4.54 12.65
C ALA A 34 11.63 5.10 11.23
N GLY A 35 11.55 6.41 11.09
CA GLY A 35 11.75 7.11 9.83
C GLY A 35 13.21 7.12 9.39
N HIS A 36 13.52 7.90 8.35
CA HIS A 36 14.89 8.20 7.95
C HIS A 36 15.51 9.21 8.93
N ALA A 37 16.81 9.11 9.20
CA ALA A 37 17.50 9.96 10.16
C ALA A 37 17.40 11.47 9.85
N VAL A 38 17.28 11.85 8.57
CA VAL A 38 17.03 13.24 8.16
C VAL A 38 15.71 13.77 8.75
N HIS A 39 14.67 12.96 8.83
CA HIS A 39 13.40 13.40 9.41
C HIS A 39 13.53 13.76 10.90
N ALA A 40 14.45 13.11 11.64
CA ALA A 40 14.70 13.43 13.04
C ALA A 40 15.33 14.80 13.24
N THR A 41 15.96 15.37 12.21
CA THR A 41 16.54 16.72 12.24
C THR A 41 15.59 17.79 11.69
N GLN A 42 14.57 17.39 10.92
CA GLN A 42 13.63 18.30 10.26
C GLN A 42 12.30 18.45 11.02
N LEU A 43 11.95 17.48 11.89
CA LEU A 43 10.69 17.46 12.62
C LEU A 43 10.93 17.81 14.09
N GLU A 44 10.11 18.71 14.63
CA GLU A 44 10.16 19.09 16.05
C GLU A 44 9.60 17.97 16.94
N ARG A 45 8.64 17.20 16.42
CA ARG A 45 8.06 16.03 17.08
C ARG A 45 7.80 14.91 16.09
N PRO A 46 7.85 13.65 16.52
CA PRO A 46 7.56 12.52 15.66
C PRO A 46 6.16 12.59 15.08
N LEU A 47 6.03 12.16 13.82
CA LEU A 47 4.76 11.98 13.11
C LEU A 47 4.59 10.50 12.75
N ARG A 48 3.39 9.99 12.99
CA ARG A 48 3.05 8.60 12.71
C ARG A 48 2.36 8.45 11.36
N ILE A 49 3.04 7.79 10.45
CA ILE A 49 2.51 7.45 9.13
C ILE A 49 2.11 5.97 9.12
N VAL A 50 0.87 5.68 8.77
CA VAL A 50 0.43 4.30 8.56
C VAL A 50 0.41 4.00 7.07
N HIS A 51 1.11 2.96 6.68
CA HIS A 51 1.18 2.49 5.30
C HIS A 51 0.35 1.24 5.11
N VAL A 52 -0.51 1.26 4.10
CA VAL A 52 -1.32 0.12 3.64
C VAL A 52 -1.21 0.04 2.13
N THR A 53 -1.06 -1.15 1.59
CA THR A 53 -0.90 -1.36 0.15
C THR A 53 -1.66 -2.59 -0.32
N ASP A 54 -1.90 -2.68 -1.64
CA ASP A 54 -2.42 -3.87 -2.31
C ASP A 54 -3.71 -4.39 -1.64
N LEU A 55 -4.71 -3.54 -1.54
CA LEU A 55 -6.01 -3.94 -0.98
C LEU A 55 -6.65 -5.05 -1.81
N HIS A 56 -6.52 -4.99 -3.15
CA HIS A 56 -7.10 -5.96 -4.06
C HIS A 56 -8.53 -6.33 -3.70
N VAL A 57 -9.37 -5.30 -3.48
CA VAL A 57 -10.79 -5.53 -3.21
C VAL A 57 -11.40 -6.31 -4.37
N GLY A 58 -11.96 -7.46 -4.05
CA GLY A 58 -12.42 -8.39 -5.06
C GLY A 58 -12.76 -9.78 -4.51
N ARG A 59 -12.83 -10.74 -5.42
CA ARG A 59 -13.29 -12.09 -5.10
C ARG A 59 -12.38 -12.87 -4.14
N VAL A 60 -11.07 -12.60 -4.18
CA VAL A 60 -10.06 -13.43 -3.49
C VAL A 60 -9.91 -13.07 -2.02
N THR A 61 -9.95 -11.78 -1.70
CA THR A 61 -9.76 -11.29 -0.33
C THR A 61 -11.11 -10.99 0.31
N PRO A 62 -11.50 -11.66 1.39
CA PRO A 62 -12.75 -11.39 2.08
C PRO A 62 -12.84 -9.94 2.60
N MET A 63 -14.01 -9.31 2.50
CA MET A 63 -14.25 -7.93 2.97
C MET A 63 -13.89 -7.73 4.45
N ARG A 64 -14.11 -8.74 5.30
CA ARG A 64 -13.73 -8.69 6.72
C ARG A 64 -12.24 -8.41 6.93
N VAL A 65 -11.37 -8.91 6.04
CA VAL A 65 -9.91 -8.68 6.10
C VAL A 65 -9.60 -7.23 5.71
N GLN A 66 -10.31 -6.68 4.74
CA GLN A 66 -10.20 -5.27 4.33
C GLN A 66 -10.62 -4.34 5.49
N PHE A 67 -11.75 -4.64 6.12
CA PHE A 67 -12.24 -3.86 7.27
C PHE A 67 -11.33 -3.97 8.48
N GLU A 68 -10.75 -5.15 8.73
CA GLU A 68 -9.74 -5.37 9.77
C GLU A 68 -8.49 -4.52 9.52
N ALA A 69 -8.02 -4.43 8.27
CA ALA A 69 -6.88 -3.60 7.91
C ALA A 69 -7.14 -2.11 8.19
N ALA A 70 -8.30 -1.59 7.83
CA ALA A 70 -8.67 -0.21 8.14
C ALA A 70 -8.78 0.03 9.65
N ALA A 71 -9.39 -0.90 10.39
CA ALA A 71 -9.49 -0.81 11.85
C ALA A 71 -8.11 -0.81 12.53
N LEU A 72 -7.17 -1.66 12.08
CA LEU A 72 -5.80 -1.68 12.59
C LEU A 72 -5.04 -0.39 12.24
N ALA A 73 -5.23 0.14 11.03
CA ALA A 73 -4.66 1.42 10.63
C ALA A 73 -5.12 2.55 11.55
N ASN A 74 -6.43 2.66 11.81
CA ASN A 74 -6.99 3.69 12.68
C ASN A 74 -6.58 3.50 14.16
N ALA A 75 -6.52 2.24 14.65
CA ALA A 75 -6.08 1.92 16.01
C ALA A 75 -4.63 2.36 16.29
N ALA A 76 -3.80 2.46 15.25
CA ALA A 76 -2.46 3.02 15.36
C ALA A 76 -2.46 4.54 15.63
N LYS A 77 -3.61 5.22 15.53
CA LYS A 77 -3.75 6.68 15.66
C LYS A 77 -2.76 7.44 14.77
N PRO A 78 -2.86 7.27 13.44
CA PRO A 78 -1.95 7.91 12.51
C PRO A 78 -2.16 9.42 12.44
N ASP A 79 -1.08 10.15 12.21
CA ASP A 79 -1.14 11.55 11.75
C ASP A 79 -1.47 11.61 10.25
N LEU A 80 -1.14 10.53 9.50
CA LEU A 80 -1.41 10.39 8.08
C LEU A 80 -1.44 8.90 7.69
N ILE A 81 -2.33 8.56 6.74
CA ILE A 81 -2.39 7.22 6.13
C ILE A 81 -1.92 7.30 4.68
N ALA A 82 -1.00 6.42 4.31
CA ALA A 82 -0.44 6.28 2.98
C ALA A 82 -0.95 4.99 2.31
N LEU A 83 -1.62 5.11 1.16
CA LEU A 83 -2.13 3.99 0.37
C LEU A 83 -1.37 3.87 -0.95
N THR A 84 -0.64 2.78 -1.17
CA THR A 84 0.25 2.66 -2.33
C THR A 84 -0.27 1.69 -3.40
N GLY A 85 -1.50 1.91 -3.86
CA GLY A 85 -2.03 1.30 -5.08
C GLY A 85 -2.57 -0.11 -4.96
N ASP A 86 -3.01 -0.63 -6.11
CA ASP A 86 -3.68 -1.92 -6.30
C ASP A 86 -4.92 -2.07 -5.43
N PHE A 87 -5.83 -1.08 -5.56
CA PHE A 87 -7.08 -1.01 -4.80
C PHE A 87 -8.07 -2.10 -5.16
N VAL A 88 -8.17 -2.45 -6.45
CA VAL A 88 -9.07 -3.51 -6.94
C VAL A 88 -8.30 -4.65 -7.60
N CYS A 89 -8.86 -5.86 -7.49
CA CYS A 89 -8.23 -7.05 -8.08
C CYS A 89 -8.36 -7.07 -9.61
N HIS A 90 -9.60 -7.06 -10.14
CA HIS A 90 -9.90 -7.13 -11.58
C HIS A 90 -11.23 -6.44 -11.90
N GLY A 91 -11.17 -5.35 -12.66
CA GLY A 91 -12.33 -4.66 -13.20
C GLY A 91 -13.10 -3.80 -12.19
N GLN A 92 -14.14 -3.14 -12.69
CA GLN A 92 -14.87 -2.08 -11.98
C GLN A 92 -16.05 -2.57 -11.13
N ARG A 93 -16.37 -3.85 -11.17
CA ARG A 93 -17.55 -4.41 -10.47
C ARG A 93 -17.45 -4.37 -8.95
N TYR A 94 -16.26 -4.07 -8.40
CA TYR A 94 -15.99 -4.01 -6.97
C TYR A 94 -15.78 -2.58 -6.46
N LEU A 95 -16.20 -1.56 -7.22
CA LEU A 95 -15.99 -0.15 -6.85
C LEU A 95 -16.85 0.26 -5.65
N ASP A 96 -18.04 -0.35 -5.47
CA ASP A 96 -18.87 -0.10 -4.30
C ASP A 96 -18.25 -0.71 -3.04
N GLU A 97 -17.77 -1.95 -3.12
CA GLU A 97 -17.03 -2.60 -2.03
C GLU A 97 -15.74 -1.84 -1.71
N LEU A 98 -15.05 -1.34 -2.75
CA LEU A 98 -13.87 -0.49 -2.54
C LEU A 98 -14.23 0.77 -1.76
N ARG A 99 -15.30 1.47 -2.14
CA ARG A 99 -15.77 2.64 -1.39
C ARG A 99 -16.06 2.29 0.07
N ASP A 100 -16.73 1.16 0.33
CA ASP A 100 -17.08 0.71 1.68
C ASP A 100 -15.85 0.41 2.56
N VAL A 101 -14.73 0.03 1.95
CA VAL A 101 -13.43 -0.10 2.63
C VAL A 101 -12.80 1.27 2.87
N LEU A 102 -12.72 2.10 1.82
CA LEU A 102 -11.98 3.37 1.85
C LEU A 102 -12.55 4.38 2.85
N VAL A 103 -13.88 4.46 2.98
CA VAL A 103 -14.54 5.35 3.94
C VAL A 103 -14.30 4.98 5.41
N ARG A 104 -13.66 3.85 5.68
CA ARG A 104 -13.29 3.42 7.03
C ARG A 104 -11.93 3.92 7.49
N PHE A 105 -11.09 4.40 6.58
CA PHE A 105 -9.84 5.05 6.97
C PHE A 105 -10.13 6.44 7.51
N GLU A 106 -9.58 6.75 8.68
CA GLU A 106 -9.82 7.99 9.41
C GLU A 106 -8.62 8.92 9.33
N GLY A 107 -8.87 10.24 9.20
CA GLY A 107 -7.85 11.28 9.12
C GLY A 107 -7.38 11.59 7.69
N PRO A 108 -6.24 12.27 7.54
CA PRO A 108 -5.65 12.57 6.24
C PRO A 108 -5.16 11.31 5.54
N VAL A 109 -5.67 11.04 4.34
CA VAL A 109 -5.29 9.86 3.54
C VAL A 109 -4.78 10.30 2.17
N TYR A 110 -3.58 9.83 1.83
CA TYR A 110 -2.93 10.07 0.53
C TYR A 110 -2.72 8.76 -0.20
N ALA A 111 -2.87 8.79 -1.53
CA ALA A 111 -2.81 7.59 -2.33
C ALA A 111 -2.05 7.80 -3.64
N THR A 112 -1.43 6.73 -4.13
CA THR A 112 -1.01 6.58 -5.53
C THR A 112 -1.68 5.33 -6.12
N LEU A 113 -1.71 5.21 -7.46
CA LEU A 113 -2.30 4.06 -8.12
C LEU A 113 -1.28 2.95 -8.37
N GLY A 114 -1.78 1.71 -8.50
CA GLY A 114 -1.02 0.56 -8.93
C GLY A 114 -1.42 0.06 -10.32
N ASN A 115 -0.73 -0.96 -10.79
CA ASN A 115 -0.94 -1.50 -12.13
C ASN A 115 -2.32 -2.17 -12.32
N HIS A 116 -2.88 -2.78 -11.26
CA HIS A 116 -4.23 -3.33 -11.33
C HIS A 116 -5.29 -2.24 -11.46
N ASP A 117 -5.06 -1.06 -10.88
CA ASP A 117 -5.95 0.09 -10.99
C ASP A 117 -5.99 0.63 -12.42
N HIS A 118 -4.83 0.76 -13.06
CA HIS A 118 -4.73 1.13 -14.48
C HIS A 118 -5.41 0.11 -15.38
N TRP A 119 -5.24 -1.19 -15.12
CA TRP A 119 -5.90 -2.23 -15.89
C TRP A 119 -7.41 -2.28 -15.67
N SER A 120 -7.88 -1.87 -14.50
CA SER A 120 -9.30 -1.90 -14.11
C SER A 120 -10.05 -0.63 -14.46
N GLY A 121 -9.38 0.49 -14.66
CA GLY A 121 -9.96 1.79 -14.97
C GLY A 121 -9.59 2.85 -13.94
N SER A 122 -8.41 3.42 -14.12
CA SER A 122 -7.83 4.38 -13.21
C SER A 122 -8.71 5.62 -12.96
N ARG A 123 -9.47 6.06 -13.98
CA ARG A 123 -10.38 7.21 -13.85
C ARG A 123 -11.48 6.96 -12.81
N GLU A 124 -12.14 5.81 -12.90
CA GLU A 124 -13.23 5.43 -12.00
C GLU A 124 -12.72 5.17 -10.58
N ILE A 125 -11.55 4.55 -10.45
CA ILE A 125 -10.91 4.33 -9.15
C ILE A 125 -10.53 5.65 -8.49
N ARG A 126 -9.92 6.61 -9.23
CA ARG A 126 -9.67 7.97 -8.72
C ARG A 126 -10.95 8.66 -8.26
N GLN A 127 -12.07 8.46 -8.95
CA GLN A 127 -13.35 9.02 -8.52
C GLN A 127 -13.83 8.43 -7.19
N VAL A 128 -13.67 7.12 -6.99
CA VAL A 128 -14.03 6.47 -5.73
C VAL A 128 -13.14 6.95 -4.58
N LEU A 129 -11.81 7.04 -4.80
CA LEU A 129 -10.86 7.57 -3.83
C LEU A 129 -11.21 8.99 -3.41
N ARG A 130 -11.43 9.90 -4.37
CA ARG A 130 -11.82 11.29 -4.09
C ARG A 130 -13.13 11.41 -3.33
N LYS A 131 -14.14 10.58 -3.66
CA LYS A 131 -15.41 10.52 -2.93
C LYS A 131 -15.27 10.02 -1.49
N ALA A 132 -14.22 9.29 -1.19
CA ALA A 132 -13.84 8.87 0.14
C ALA A 132 -12.89 9.87 0.85
N ASN A 133 -12.73 11.10 0.32
CA ASN A 133 -11.82 12.13 0.82
C ASN A 133 -10.34 11.70 0.83
N ILE A 134 -9.94 10.87 -0.11
CA ILE A 134 -8.55 10.44 -0.28
C ILE A 134 -7.91 11.27 -1.39
N GLU A 135 -6.80 11.93 -1.08
CA GLU A 135 -6.03 12.68 -2.05
C GLU A 135 -5.15 11.75 -2.87
N VAL A 136 -5.34 11.78 -4.20
CA VAL A 136 -4.58 10.96 -5.14
C VAL A 136 -3.49 11.80 -5.77
N LEU A 137 -2.25 11.39 -5.57
CA LEU A 137 -1.07 12.07 -6.10
C LEU A 137 -0.56 11.33 -7.35
N ASP A 138 -0.84 11.92 -8.51
CA ASP A 138 -0.46 11.37 -9.83
C ASP A 138 0.76 12.13 -10.39
N ASN A 139 1.96 11.67 -10.11
CA ASN A 139 3.21 12.37 -10.45
C ASN A 139 3.17 13.83 -9.96
N ALA A 140 2.86 13.98 -8.70
CA ALA A 140 2.69 15.26 -8.04
C ALA A 140 3.13 15.16 -6.58
N HIS A 141 3.37 16.30 -5.94
CA HIS A 141 3.52 16.38 -4.50
C HIS A 141 2.61 17.46 -3.91
N THR A 142 2.38 17.36 -2.63
CA THR A 142 1.65 18.34 -1.84
C THR A 142 2.41 18.63 -0.56
N VAL A 143 2.27 19.85 -0.04
CA VAL A 143 2.75 20.22 1.29
C VAL A 143 1.56 20.22 2.22
N VAL A 144 1.65 19.45 3.28
CA VAL A 144 0.59 19.30 4.27
C VAL A 144 1.09 19.80 5.62
N GLU A 145 0.21 20.45 6.36
CA GLU A 145 0.48 20.81 7.75
C GLU A 145 -0.14 19.76 8.67
N ILE A 146 0.73 19.06 9.38
CA ILE A 146 0.35 18.01 10.33
C ILE A 146 0.88 18.43 11.69
N ALA A 147 -0.05 18.67 12.63
CA ALA A 147 0.30 19.01 13.99
C ALA A 147 1.27 20.21 14.11
N GLY A 148 1.03 21.23 13.27
CA GLY A 148 1.84 22.45 13.24
C GLY A 148 3.15 22.33 12.46
N GLN A 149 3.44 21.19 11.84
CA GLN A 149 4.66 20.94 11.07
C GLN A 149 4.33 20.70 9.60
N LYS A 150 5.13 21.27 8.69
CA LYS A 150 4.98 21.06 7.25
C LYS A 150 5.74 19.83 6.80
N VAL A 151 5.08 18.94 6.06
CA VAL A 151 5.65 17.72 5.47
C VAL A 151 5.25 17.65 4.01
N GLN A 152 6.11 17.15 3.16
CA GLN A 152 5.85 16.92 1.75
C GLN A 152 5.53 15.46 1.50
N ILE A 153 4.40 15.24 0.81
CA ILE A 153 3.99 13.93 0.34
C ILE A 153 4.13 13.91 -1.16
N VAL A 154 5.01 13.07 -1.68
CA VAL A 154 5.24 12.87 -3.11
C VAL A 154 4.51 11.63 -3.56
N GLY A 155 3.75 11.70 -4.65
CA GLY A 155 3.11 10.53 -5.27
C GLY A 155 3.63 10.31 -6.69
N VAL A 156 4.14 9.11 -6.95
CA VAL A 156 4.54 8.67 -8.29
C VAL A 156 3.51 7.70 -8.80
N ASP A 157 2.98 7.93 -10.00
CA ASP A 157 2.03 7.02 -10.66
C ASP A 157 2.72 5.71 -11.07
N ASP A 158 1.99 4.73 -11.56
CA ASP A 158 2.49 3.37 -11.74
C ASP A 158 3.56 3.22 -12.83
N ALA A 159 4.77 2.86 -12.43
CA ALA A 159 5.89 2.59 -13.32
C ALA A 159 5.71 1.27 -14.11
N TYR A 160 4.98 0.29 -13.56
CA TYR A 160 4.78 -0.99 -14.22
C TYR A 160 3.99 -0.85 -15.52
N THR A 161 3.04 0.07 -15.58
CA THR A 161 2.25 0.38 -16.79
C THR A 161 2.79 1.56 -17.59
N GLY A 162 3.89 2.18 -17.13
CA GLY A 162 4.57 3.26 -17.84
C GLY A 162 3.97 4.64 -17.61
N HIS A 163 3.29 4.87 -16.48
CA HIS A 163 2.70 6.16 -16.11
C HIS A 163 3.58 6.98 -15.15
N ALA A 164 4.63 6.39 -14.59
CA ALA A 164 5.53 7.08 -13.67
C ALA A 164 6.31 8.21 -14.34
N ASP A 165 6.34 9.36 -13.67
CA ASP A 165 7.17 10.52 -14.01
C ASP A 165 7.70 11.16 -12.72
N VAL A 166 8.83 10.64 -12.23
CA VAL A 166 9.47 11.11 -10.99
C VAL A 166 9.84 12.58 -11.12
N LYS A 167 10.39 13.01 -12.27
CA LYS A 167 10.81 14.41 -12.49
C LYS A 167 9.64 15.39 -12.35
N LYS A 168 8.47 14.98 -12.83
CA LYS A 168 7.24 15.77 -12.66
C LYS A 168 6.80 15.77 -11.19
N ALA A 169 6.83 14.62 -10.52
CA ALA A 169 6.41 14.48 -9.13
C ALA A 169 7.20 15.36 -8.16
N VAL A 170 8.50 15.50 -8.38
CA VAL A 170 9.41 16.26 -7.49
C VAL A 170 9.64 17.71 -7.94
N ARG A 171 9.00 18.17 -9.02
CA ARG A 171 9.21 19.53 -9.54
C ARG A 171 8.73 20.58 -8.56
N GLY A 172 9.65 21.34 -7.99
CA GLY A 172 9.36 22.39 -6.99
C GLY A 172 9.33 21.88 -5.56
N LEU A 173 9.91 20.71 -5.30
CA LEU A 173 10.08 20.17 -3.96
C LEU A 173 10.94 21.10 -3.11
N HIS A 174 10.56 21.32 -1.87
CA HIS A 174 11.31 22.10 -0.90
C HIS A 174 12.28 21.19 -0.14
N HIS A 175 13.58 21.38 -0.35
CA HIS A 175 14.61 20.50 0.25
C HIS A 175 14.82 20.69 1.76
N ASP A 176 14.30 21.75 2.32
CA ASP A 176 14.31 22.07 3.75
C ASP A 176 13.16 21.44 4.53
N LEU A 177 12.14 20.92 3.83
CA LEU A 177 11.01 20.25 4.45
C LEU A 177 11.17 18.71 4.42
N PRO A 178 10.72 18.01 5.47
CA PRO A 178 10.68 16.56 5.47
C PRO A 178 9.78 16.05 4.33
N ALA A 179 10.26 15.01 3.63
CA ALA A 179 9.55 14.45 2.49
C ALA A 179 9.47 12.91 2.57
N ILE A 180 8.31 12.37 2.22
CA ILE A 180 8.12 10.93 1.97
C ILE A 180 7.51 10.74 0.58
N ALA A 181 7.78 9.60 -0.05
CA ALA A 181 7.16 9.26 -1.32
C ALA A 181 6.29 8.01 -1.23
N LEU A 182 5.21 8.04 -2.01
CA LEU A 182 4.32 6.93 -2.30
C LEU A 182 4.56 6.50 -3.74
N SER A 183 4.96 5.26 -3.95
CA SER A 183 5.12 4.67 -5.27
C SER A 183 4.73 3.20 -5.20
N HIS A 184 3.79 2.77 -6.04
CA HIS A 184 3.41 1.35 -6.03
C HIS A 184 4.60 0.45 -6.38
N ILE A 185 5.47 0.89 -7.29
CA ILE A 185 6.66 0.17 -7.74
C ILE A 185 7.90 0.71 -7.04
N ALA A 186 8.60 -0.15 -6.31
CA ALA A 186 9.73 0.22 -5.46
C ALA A 186 11.00 0.60 -6.24
N GLU A 187 11.12 0.21 -7.49
CA GLU A 187 12.27 0.52 -8.35
C GLU A 187 12.42 2.01 -8.65
N GLU A 188 11.37 2.83 -8.45
CA GLU A 188 11.44 4.30 -8.58
C GLU A 188 12.17 4.97 -7.40
N ALA A 189 12.47 4.23 -6.34
CA ALA A 189 13.05 4.77 -5.11
C ALA A 189 14.41 5.44 -5.34
N GLU A 190 15.30 4.85 -6.14
CA GLU A 190 16.64 5.40 -6.38
C GLU A 190 16.55 6.80 -7.00
N SER A 191 15.66 6.98 -7.98
CA SER A 191 15.43 8.28 -8.59
C SER A 191 14.83 9.29 -7.58
N LEU A 192 13.97 8.85 -6.67
CA LEU A 192 13.42 9.70 -5.62
C LEU A 192 14.48 10.12 -4.60
N TRP A 193 15.39 9.22 -4.23
CA TRP A 193 16.52 9.54 -3.34
C TRP A 193 17.44 10.60 -3.94
N GLU A 194 17.76 10.49 -5.23
CA GLU A 194 18.55 11.49 -5.98
C GLU A 194 17.92 12.89 -5.93
N HIS A 195 16.59 12.96 -5.75
CA HIS A 195 15.85 14.21 -5.66
C HIS A 195 15.53 14.64 -4.21
N GLY A 196 16.17 14.00 -3.21
CA GLY A 196 16.06 14.40 -1.80
C GLY A 196 14.83 13.88 -1.08
N VAL A 197 14.16 12.82 -1.58
CA VAL A 197 13.06 12.13 -0.88
C VAL A 197 13.60 10.86 -0.22
N PRO A 198 13.95 10.89 1.08
CA PRO A 198 14.77 9.85 1.71
C PRO A 198 13.99 8.58 2.10
N LEU A 199 12.66 8.60 2.12
CA LEU A 199 11.85 7.45 2.46
C LEU A 199 10.74 7.24 1.42
N VAL A 200 10.70 6.04 0.84
CA VAL A 200 9.70 5.64 -0.16
C VAL A 200 8.88 4.47 0.38
N LEU A 201 7.56 4.54 0.26
CA LEU A 201 6.62 3.49 0.64
C LEU A 201 6.05 2.84 -0.61
N SER A 202 6.13 1.51 -0.71
CA SER A 202 5.78 0.76 -1.92
C SER A 202 5.06 -0.55 -1.62
N GLY A 203 4.50 -1.18 -2.67
CA GLY A 203 3.80 -2.46 -2.61
C GLY A 203 4.16 -3.40 -3.75
N HIS A 204 3.14 -3.90 -4.48
CA HIS A 204 3.22 -4.66 -5.72
C HIS A 204 3.63 -6.13 -5.61
N THR A 205 4.70 -6.45 -4.88
CA THR A 205 5.31 -7.78 -4.91
C THR A 205 4.63 -8.82 -4.00
N HIS A 206 3.77 -8.37 -3.07
CA HIS A 206 3.10 -9.20 -2.06
C HIS A 206 4.06 -10.08 -1.25
N ALA A 207 5.29 -9.64 -1.02
CA ALA A 207 6.37 -10.45 -0.43
C ALA A 207 6.60 -11.80 -1.17
N GLY A 208 6.20 -11.88 -2.43
CA GLY A 208 6.25 -13.12 -3.21
C GLY A 208 5.26 -14.21 -2.75
N GLN A 209 4.37 -13.90 -1.80
CA GLN A 209 3.36 -14.78 -1.21
C GLN A 209 3.89 -16.05 -0.48
N VAL A 210 5.09 -16.52 -0.82
CA VAL A 210 5.74 -17.69 -0.21
C VAL A 210 7.15 -17.29 0.22
N THR A 211 7.38 -17.10 1.52
CA THR A 211 8.64 -16.61 2.09
C THR A 211 9.43 -17.69 2.85
N VAL A 212 9.20 -18.96 2.53
CA VAL A 212 9.94 -20.07 3.15
C VAL A 212 11.29 -20.23 2.48
N ALA A 213 12.36 -20.31 3.29
CA ALA A 213 13.74 -20.56 2.85
C ALA A 213 14.27 -19.63 1.74
N GLY A 214 13.83 -18.35 1.69
CA GLY A 214 14.28 -17.40 0.69
C GLY A 214 13.75 -17.62 -0.73
N LEU A 215 12.77 -18.51 -0.90
CA LEU A 215 12.16 -18.81 -2.20
C LEU A 215 11.55 -17.58 -2.88
N ASN A 216 10.97 -16.67 -2.11
CA ASN A 216 10.44 -15.41 -2.63
C ASN A 216 11.54 -14.54 -3.27
N GLU A 217 12.68 -14.43 -2.61
CA GLU A 217 13.82 -13.63 -3.09
C GLU A 217 14.43 -14.24 -4.36
N MET A 218 14.51 -15.57 -4.40
CA MET A 218 14.98 -16.28 -5.58
C MET A 218 14.03 -16.11 -6.77
N ILE A 219 12.72 -16.28 -6.57
CA ILE A 219 11.73 -16.22 -7.65
C ILE A 219 11.51 -14.76 -8.09
N PHE A 220 11.16 -13.87 -7.16
CA PHE A 220 10.80 -12.49 -7.49
C PHE A 220 12.02 -11.62 -7.77
N GLY A 221 13.11 -11.79 -7.01
CA GLY A 221 14.36 -11.08 -7.25
C GLY A 221 15.09 -11.57 -8.50
N ARG A 222 15.49 -12.84 -8.53
CA ARG A 222 16.32 -13.36 -9.63
C ARG A 222 15.56 -13.71 -10.91
N MET A 223 14.38 -14.34 -10.81
CA MET A 223 13.64 -14.81 -11.98
C MET A 223 12.76 -13.73 -12.61
N ILE A 224 12.01 -12.97 -11.77
CA ILE A 224 11.11 -11.91 -12.25
C ILE A 224 11.87 -10.59 -12.43
N GLY A 225 12.92 -10.36 -11.64
CA GLY A 225 13.84 -9.25 -11.81
C GLY A 225 13.53 -8.04 -10.94
N HIS A 226 12.74 -8.20 -9.87
CA HIS A 226 12.53 -7.14 -8.89
C HIS A 226 13.77 -6.97 -8.01
N ARG A 227 14.17 -5.71 -7.78
CA ARG A 227 15.28 -5.38 -6.87
C ARG A 227 14.86 -5.43 -5.42
N TYR A 228 13.62 -5.09 -5.15
CA TYR A 228 13.05 -4.94 -3.83
C TYR A 228 11.79 -5.81 -3.72
N VAL A 229 11.78 -6.75 -2.79
CA VAL A 229 10.68 -7.73 -2.72
C VAL A 229 9.81 -7.54 -1.48
N HIS A 230 10.39 -7.38 -0.28
CA HIS A 230 9.64 -7.14 0.95
C HIS A 230 10.53 -6.60 2.08
N GLY A 231 10.03 -5.59 2.78
CA GLY A 231 10.72 -4.97 3.91
C GLY A 231 11.55 -3.76 3.51
N LEU A 232 12.49 -3.37 4.35
CA LEU A 232 13.34 -2.20 4.17
C LEU A 232 14.57 -2.53 3.31
N TYR A 233 14.86 -1.65 2.36
CA TYR A 233 16.07 -1.68 1.52
C TYR A 233 16.71 -0.30 1.45
N GLY A 234 18.02 -0.26 1.18
CA GLY A 234 18.79 0.97 1.18
C GLY A 234 19.30 1.31 2.56
N THR A 235 19.35 2.60 2.92
CA THR A 235 19.78 3.04 4.25
C THR A 235 18.91 4.20 4.74
N ARG A 236 18.52 4.15 6.00
CA ARG A 236 17.83 5.26 6.69
C ARG A 236 18.82 6.16 7.45
N GLN A 237 20.11 5.87 7.42
CA GLN A 237 21.14 6.71 8.00
C GLN A 237 21.52 7.86 7.06
N THR A 238 22.05 8.95 7.63
CA THR A 238 22.59 10.06 6.84
C THR A 238 23.90 9.67 6.16
N GLY A 239 24.14 10.22 4.97
CA GLY A 239 25.35 9.97 4.16
C GLY A 239 25.00 9.38 2.78
N PRO A 240 25.80 9.70 1.74
CA PRO A 240 25.55 9.24 0.39
C PRO A 240 25.98 7.76 0.17
N PRO A 241 25.19 6.98 -0.61
CA PRO A 241 23.82 7.28 -1.02
C PRO A 241 22.86 7.07 0.15
N SER A 242 22.03 8.05 0.50
CA SER A 242 21.08 7.92 1.60
C SER A 242 19.65 7.93 1.10
N GLY A 243 18.95 6.87 1.43
CA GLY A 243 17.56 6.69 1.13
C GLY A 243 17.14 5.25 1.36
N ALA A 244 15.90 5.07 1.76
CA ALA A 244 15.32 3.76 2.01
C ALA A 244 13.99 3.62 1.28
N VAL A 245 13.69 2.39 0.86
CA VAL A 245 12.36 2.00 0.38
C VAL A 245 11.83 0.87 1.22
N TYR A 246 10.58 0.98 1.61
CA TYR A 246 9.83 -0.11 2.23
C TYR A 246 8.85 -0.72 1.24
N VAL A 247 8.91 -2.03 1.11
CA VAL A 247 7.99 -2.79 0.27
C VAL A 247 7.06 -3.61 1.14
N GLY A 248 5.80 -3.23 1.18
CA GLY A 248 4.77 -3.89 1.96
C GLY A 248 4.32 -5.22 1.36
N ALA A 249 3.94 -6.17 2.23
CA ALA A 249 3.38 -7.46 1.79
C ALA A 249 1.93 -7.35 1.30
N GLY A 250 1.27 -6.20 1.54
CA GLY A 250 -0.10 -5.95 1.13
C GLY A 250 -1.17 -6.68 1.94
N ILE A 251 -2.41 -6.20 1.81
CA ILE A 251 -3.59 -6.75 2.49
C ILE A 251 -4.26 -7.84 1.66
N GLY A 252 -4.47 -7.57 0.38
CA GLY A 252 -5.18 -8.44 -0.52
C GLY A 252 -4.31 -9.44 -1.27
N ALA A 253 -4.94 -10.10 -2.22
CA ALA A 253 -4.30 -10.97 -3.18
C ALA A 253 -5.04 -10.90 -4.52
N ALA A 254 -4.29 -10.85 -5.62
CA ALA A 254 -4.88 -10.75 -6.96
C ALA A 254 -5.39 -12.10 -7.48
N VAL A 255 -4.68 -13.20 -7.21
CA VAL A 255 -4.95 -14.52 -7.80
C VAL A 255 -5.14 -15.60 -6.76
N MET A 256 -4.21 -15.76 -5.82
CA MET A 256 -4.21 -16.81 -4.81
C MET A 256 -4.25 -16.21 -3.39
N PRO A 257 -5.14 -16.72 -2.50
CA PRO A 257 -5.19 -16.23 -1.12
C PRO A 257 -4.06 -16.79 -0.24
N LEU A 258 -3.27 -17.76 -0.75
CA LEU A 258 -2.26 -18.47 0.01
C LEU A 258 -1.05 -17.57 0.29
N ARG A 259 -0.72 -17.44 1.57
CA ARG A 259 0.48 -16.75 2.05
C ARG A 259 1.21 -17.67 3.02
N VAL A 260 2.49 -17.95 2.76
CA VAL A 260 3.29 -18.90 3.54
C VAL A 260 4.56 -18.22 4.05
N GLY A 261 4.78 -18.29 5.37
CA GLY A 261 5.91 -17.67 6.04
C GLY A 261 5.57 -16.32 6.70
N GLN A 262 6.35 -15.96 7.71
CA GLN A 262 6.10 -14.76 8.53
C GLN A 262 6.16 -13.45 7.72
N ARG A 263 7.09 -13.36 6.76
CA ARG A 263 7.25 -12.17 5.91
C ARG A 263 6.16 -12.04 4.85
N ALA A 264 5.44 -13.13 4.52
CA ALA A 264 4.31 -13.10 3.59
C ALA A 264 2.96 -12.78 4.25
N LYS A 265 2.91 -12.63 5.57
CA LYS A 265 1.68 -12.22 6.26
C LYS A 265 1.21 -10.88 5.72
N ARG A 266 -0.12 -10.73 5.64
CA ARG A 266 -0.72 -9.41 5.44
C ARG A 266 -0.20 -8.44 6.47
N GLU A 267 -0.07 -7.18 6.13
CA GLU A 267 0.47 -6.22 7.08
C GLU A 267 -0.09 -4.81 6.94
N VAL A 268 -0.16 -4.15 8.07
CA VAL A 268 -0.27 -2.70 8.24
C VAL A 268 1.05 -2.23 8.81
N THR A 269 1.69 -1.24 8.18
CA THR A 269 3.03 -0.81 8.59
C THR A 269 2.97 0.61 9.15
N ILE A 270 3.65 0.84 10.25
CA ILE A 270 3.70 2.12 10.96
C ILE A 270 5.12 2.67 10.84
N PHE A 271 5.25 3.91 10.37
CA PHE A 271 6.50 4.66 10.36
C PHE A 271 6.41 5.82 11.34
N GLU A 272 7.36 5.89 12.26
CA GLU A 272 7.52 7.01 13.19
C GLU A 272 8.57 7.97 12.60
N LEU A 273 8.12 8.90 11.75
CA LEU A 273 9.01 9.94 11.21
C LEU A 273 9.46 10.86 12.34
N GLY A 274 10.73 11.22 12.35
CA GLY A 274 11.31 12.03 13.43
C GLY A 274 11.92 11.19 14.55
N LEU A 275 11.68 9.87 14.60
CA LEU A 275 12.49 8.95 15.39
C LEU A 275 13.66 8.44 14.55
N PRO A 276 14.92 8.50 15.07
CA PRO A 276 16.08 7.99 14.33
C PRO A 276 16.04 6.46 14.26
N PRO A 277 16.60 5.85 13.20
CA PRO A 277 16.75 4.39 13.08
C PRO A 277 17.47 3.79 14.30
N GLY A 278 16.94 2.68 14.81
CA GLY A 278 17.46 2.00 16.00
C GLY A 278 16.97 2.58 17.34
N SER A 279 16.13 3.61 17.34
CA SER A 279 15.55 4.18 18.58
C SER A 279 14.35 3.41 19.11
N ILE A 280 13.78 2.52 18.31
CA ILE A 280 12.67 1.64 18.68
C ILE A 280 13.02 0.19 18.30
N ASP A 281 12.33 -0.77 18.91
CA ASP A 281 12.43 -2.17 18.52
C ASP A 281 11.73 -2.39 17.18
N GLU A 282 12.47 -2.91 16.20
CA GLU A 282 12.03 -3.14 14.83
C GLU A 282 12.14 -4.61 14.47
N GLU A 283 11.18 -5.17 13.73
CA GLU A 283 11.18 -6.60 13.39
C GLU A 283 12.35 -7.01 12.48
N HIS A 284 12.90 -6.09 11.69
CA HIS A 284 14.07 -6.32 10.83
C HIS A 284 14.71 -4.98 10.42
N GLY A 285 15.99 -5.01 10.14
CA GLY A 285 16.75 -3.89 9.60
C GLY A 285 16.69 -3.81 8.07
N GLU A 286 17.51 -2.91 7.52
CA GLU A 286 17.66 -2.70 6.08
C GLU A 286 18.37 -3.89 5.42
N GLN A 287 18.00 -4.15 4.20
CA GLN A 287 18.52 -5.20 3.34
C GLN A 287 19.21 -4.60 2.10
N LEU A 288 20.07 -5.37 1.48
CA LEU A 288 20.61 -5.04 0.16
C LEU A 288 19.60 -5.42 -0.92
N GLY A 289 19.39 -4.54 -1.89
CA GLY A 289 18.58 -4.85 -3.05
C GLY A 289 19.19 -5.97 -3.90
N HIS A 290 18.32 -6.75 -4.55
CA HIS A 290 18.76 -7.75 -5.52
C HIS A 290 19.33 -7.08 -6.78
N ALA A 291 20.09 -7.82 -7.59
CA ALA A 291 20.63 -7.31 -8.86
C ALA A 291 19.56 -6.74 -9.80
N GLY A 292 18.33 -7.27 -9.70
CA GLY A 292 17.21 -6.83 -10.51
C GLY A 292 17.41 -7.04 -12.02
N ARG A 293 16.36 -6.88 -12.78
CA ARG A 293 16.42 -6.80 -14.26
C ARG A 293 15.39 -5.77 -14.71
N PRO A 294 15.79 -4.61 -15.21
CA PRO A 294 14.85 -3.66 -15.75
C PRO A 294 14.04 -4.33 -16.86
N PRO A 295 12.74 -4.06 -16.97
CA PRO A 295 11.92 -4.64 -18.01
C PRO A 295 12.45 -4.21 -19.38
N THR A 296 12.50 -5.15 -20.33
CA THR A 296 12.86 -4.82 -21.70
C THR A 296 11.84 -3.88 -22.33
N ALA A 297 12.25 -3.03 -23.28
CA ALA A 297 11.36 -2.12 -24.00
C ALA A 297 10.12 -2.86 -24.57
N ARG A 298 10.29 -4.11 -25.06
CA ARG A 298 9.18 -4.96 -25.50
C ARG A 298 8.19 -5.27 -24.36
N LYS A 299 8.66 -5.61 -23.16
CA LYS A 299 7.80 -5.87 -21.98
C LYS A 299 7.06 -4.61 -21.55
N GLN A 300 7.75 -3.46 -21.52
CA GLN A 300 7.12 -2.17 -21.22
C GLN A 300 6.01 -1.83 -22.22
N ALA A 301 6.28 -1.96 -23.52
CA ALA A 301 5.28 -1.75 -24.56
C ALA A 301 4.07 -2.71 -24.42
N GLN A 302 4.31 -3.98 -24.09
CA GLN A 302 3.22 -4.95 -23.85
C GLN A 302 2.36 -4.58 -22.63
N ARG A 303 2.96 -4.08 -21.55
CA ARG A 303 2.25 -3.63 -20.35
C ARG A 303 1.37 -2.40 -20.65
N ALA A 304 1.92 -1.40 -21.35
CA ALA A 304 1.18 -0.21 -21.79
C ALA A 304 0.03 -0.59 -22.74
N ALA A 305 0.28 -1.45 -23.72
CA ALA A 305 -0.74 -1.92 -24.65
C ALA A 305 -1.90 -2.68 -23.95
N LYS A 306 -1.63 -3.35 -22.83
CA LYS A 306 -2.67 -4.00 -22.03
C LYS A 306 -3.65 -2.98 -21.41
N VAL A 307 -3.16 -1.82 -20.97
CA VAL A 307 -4.01 -0.73 -20.43
C VAL A 307 -4.96 -0.25 -21.53
N VAL A 308 -4.41 0.13 -22.69
CA VAL A 308 -5.20 0.62 -23.84
C VAL A 308 -6.26 -0.39 -24.25
N ARG A 309 -5.87 -1.66 -24.44
CA ARG A 309 -6.81 -2.72 -24.84
C ARG A 309 -7.94 -2.93 -23.82
N ASN A 310 -7.65 -2.83 -22.54
CA ASN A 310 -8.67 -2.96 -21.49
C ASN A 310 -9.62 -1.76 -21.47
N GLN A 311 -9.10 -0.56 -21.72
CA GLN A 311 -9.91 0.65 -21.85
C GLN A 311 -10.88 0.54 -23.04
N GLU A 312 -10.37 0.18 -24.23
CA GLU A 312 -11.22 -0.02 -25.42
C GLU A 312 -12.33 -1.06 -25.19
N LYS A 313 -12.02 -2.18 -24.51
CA LYS A 313 -13.03 -3.19 -24.16
C LYS A 313 -14.15 -2.62 -23.29
N ARG A 314 -13.79 -1.78 -22.29
CA ARG A 314 -14.77 -1.13 -21.40
C ARG A 314 -15.66 -0.15 -22.17
N GLU A 315 -15.05 0.67 -23.02
CA GLU A 315 -15.80 1.64 -23.85
C GLU A 315 -16.77 0.96 -24.80
N ARG A 316 -16.35 -0.13 -25.47
CA ARG A 316 -17.23 -0.96 -26.32
C ARG A 316 -18.36 -1.58 -25.51
N ALA A 317 -18.13 -2.07 -24.30
CA ALA A 317 -19.16 -2.62 -23.43
C ALA A 317 -20.18 -1.55 -23.00
N ALA A 318 -19.71 -0.38 -22.56
CA ALA A 318 -20.55 0.75 -22.17
C ALA A 318 -21.44 1.25 -23.32
N ASN A 319 -20.87 1.32 -24.55
CA ASN A 319 -21.62 1.74 -25.74
C ASN A 319 -22.69 0.70 -26.15
N ARG A 320 -22.46 -0.59 -25.90
CA ARG A 320 -23.48 -1.64 -26.14
C ARG A 320 -24.66 -1.52 -25.18
N THR A 321 -24.40 -1.18 -23.91
CA THR A 321 -25.44 -1.01 -22.87
C THR A 321 -26.29 0.24 -23.12
N ARG A 322 -25.72 1.31 -23.67
CA ARG A 322 -26.43 2.55 -24.02
C ARG A 322 -27.32 2.42 -25.26
N ARG A 323 -27.11 1.40 -26.09
CA ARG A 323 -27.90 1.17 -27.34
C ARG A 323 -29.03 0.16 -27.15
N LYS A 324 -29.16 -0.43 -25.98
CA LYS A 324 -30.31 -1.25 -25.53
C LYS A 324 -31.19 -0.46 -24.60
#